data_c2563cccb7dd65c0745df0d638971175
#
_entry.id   c2563cccb7dd65c0745df0d638971175
#
_cell.length_a   1.000
_cell.length_b   1.000
_cell.length_c   1.000
_cell.angle_alpha   90.00
_cell.angle_beta   90.00
_cell.angle_gamma   90.00
#
_symmetry.space_group_name_H-M   'P 1'
#
loop_
_entity.id
_entity.type
_entity.pdbx_description
1 polymer ?
#
loop_
_entity_poly.entity_id
_entity_poly.type
_entity_poly.pdbx_seq_one_letter_code
_entity_poly.pdbx_strand_id
1 'polypeptide(L)'
;MAEGFALTESTYYILLSLVRARHGYGIMQQTEEMSNGRVRLAAGTLYGALSGLCEKGWIVQLPVEADSRRKEYKLTEKGMQVLRREVDRLKELAENGEKILREG
;
A
#
# COMPACT_ATOMS: atom_id res chain seq x y z
N MET A 1 8.01 -1.56 -21.41
CA MET A 1 7.79 -0.95 -21.04
C MET A 1 7.11 -0.83 -19.98
N ALA A 2 7.28 -0.75 -19.43
CA ALA A 2 6.70 -0.77 -18.45
C ALA A 2 6.08 0.20 -18.12
N GLU A 3 5.44 0.22 -18.03
CA GLU A 3 4.97 0.97 -17.68
C GLU A 3 4.89 1.25 -16.50
N GLY A 4 5.54 1.67 -16.03
CA GLY A 4 5.58 2.03 -14.78
C GLY A 4 4.54 2.92 -14.46
N PHE A 5 3.71 2.59 -13.73
CA PHE A 5 2.72 3.49 -13.34
C PHE A 5 2.92 3.79 -11.89
N ALA A 6 2.59 5.01 -11.49
CA ALA A 6 2.66 5.46 -10.12
C ALA A 6 1.52 4.87 -9.32
N LEU A 7 1.79 4.53 -8.07
CA LEU A 7 0.72 4.17 -7.15
C LEU A 7 0.12 5.46 -6.58
N THR A 8 -1.17 5.41 -6.28
CA THR A 8 -1.74 6.51 -5.50
C THR A 8 -1.19 6.45 -4.08
N GLU A 9 -1.26 7.57 -3.39
CA GLU A 9 -0.79 7.61 -2.01
C GLU A 9 -1.53 6.58 -1.16
N SER A 10 -2.83 6.45 -1.33
CA SER A 10 -3.61 5.48 -0.56
C SER A 10 -3.16 4.06 -0.82
N THR A 11 -2.99 3.68 -2.08
CA THR A 11 -2.56 2.34 -2.42
C THR A 11 -1.16 2.06 -1.88
N TYR A 12 -0.27 3.04 -1.98
CA TYR A 12 1.07 2.91 -1.47
C TYR A 12 1.06 2.60 0.03
N TYR A 13 0.28 3.36 0.79
CA TYR A 13 0.22 3.13 2.24
C TYR A 13 -0.47 1.82 2.59
N ILE A 14 -1.48 1.42 1.82
CA ILE A 14 -2.11 0.12 2.06
C ILE A 14 -1.08 -1.00 1.89
N LEU A 15 -0.30 -0.94 0.81
CA LEU A 15 0.72 -1.97 0.58
C LEU A 15 1.78 -1.96 1.66
N LEU A 16 2.23 -0.77 2.08
CA LEU A 16 3.20 -0.67 3.17
C LEU A 16 2.66 -1.32 4.44
N SER A 17 1.39 -1.06 4.76
CA SER A 17 0.80 -1.59 5.98
C SER A 17 0.74 -3.11 5.95
N LEU A 18 0.78 -3.72 4.77
CA LEU A 18 0.63 -5.16 4.60
C LEU A 18 1.94 -5.91 4.46
N VAL A 19 3.06 -5.24 4.69
CA VAL A 19 4.34 -5.95 4.86
C VAL A 19 4.18 -6.94 6.00
N ARG A 20 3.34 -6.63 6.98
CA ARG A 20 2.93 -7.57 8.01
C ARG A 20 1.44 -7.85 7.84
N ALA A 21 1.02 -9.06 8.22
CA ALA A 21 -0.39 -9.42 8.14
C ALA A 21 -1.24 -8.51 9.02
N ARG A 22 -2.35 -8.00 8.47
CA ARG A 22 -3.26 -7.13 9.22
C ARG A 22 -4.69 -7.34 8.75
N HIS A 23 -5.63 -7.10 9.64
CA HIS A 23 -7.04 -7.01 9.24
C HIS A 23 -7.37 -5.57 8.87
N GLY A 24 -8.57 -5.37 8.29
CA GLY A 24 -8.93 -4.08 7.72
C GLY A 24 -8.79 -2.90 8.65
N TYR A 25 -9.23 -3.06 9.89
CA TYR A 25 -9.14 -1.96 10.85
C TYR A 25 -7.69 -1.56 11.09
N GLY A 26 -6.80 -2.55 11.20
CA GLY A 26 -5.38 -2.27 11.37
C GLY A 26 -4.77 -1.56 10.17
N ILE A 27 -5.23 -1.91 8.97
CA ILE A 27 -4.78 -1.21 7.76
C ILE A 27 -5.20 0.25 7.81
N MET A 28 -6.46 0.51 8.19
CA MET A 28 -6.98 1.88 8.28
C MET A 28 -6.18 2.70 9.28
N GLN A 29 -5.91 2.12 10.45
CA GLN A 29 -5.13 2.83 11.47
C GLN A 29 -3.72 3.13 10.98
N GLN A 30 -3.07 2.14 10.38
CA GLN A 30 -1.70 2.30 9.94
C GLN A 30 -1.58 3.36 8.85
N THR A 31 -2.50 3.36 7.89
CA THR A 31 -2.45 4.35 6.82
C THR A 31 -2.69 5.75 7.36
N GLU A 32 -3.59 5.90 8.31
CA GLU A 32 -3.83 7.20 8.89
C GLU A 32 -2.62 7.69 9.66
N GLU A 33 -1.98 6.82 10.43
CA GLU A 33 -0.78 7.19 11.18
C GLU A 33 0.37 7.58 10.26
N MET A 34 0.64 6.76 9.25
CA MET A 34 1.76 7.02 8.35
C MET A 34 1.58 8.33 7.60
N SER A 35 0.34 8.69 7.28
CA SER A 35 0.07 9.89 6.50
C SER A 35 -0.18 11.13 7.37
N ASN A 36 -0.04 11.01 8.70
CA ASN A 36 -0.35 12.07 9.63
C ASN A 36 -1.79 12.57 9.43
N GLY A 37 -2.71 11.63 9.24
CA GLY A 37 -4.13 11.94 9.11
C GLY A 37 -4.56 12.37 7.72
N ARG A 38 -3.62 12.45 6.76
CA ARG A 38 -3.98 12.89 5.42
C ARG A 38 -4.79 11.84 4.67
N VAL A 39 -4.50 10.56 4.91
CA VAL A 39 -5.22 9.48 4.25
C VAL A 39 -6.11 8.79 5.29
N ARG A 40 -7.41 8.97 5.14
CA ARG A 40 -8.40 8.34 6.00
C ARG A 40 -9.34 7.55 5.11
N LEU A 41 -9.31 6.24 5.26
CA LEU A 41 -10.06 5.35 4.39
C LEU A 41 -11.35 4.94 5.05
N ALA A 42 -12.46 5.09 4.32
CA ALA A 42 -13.72 4.51 4.75
C ALA A 42 -13.67 3.01 4.49
N ALA A 43 -14.42 2.25 5.29
CA ALA A 43 -14.38 0.80 5.20
C ALA A 43 -14.72 0.30 3.79
N GLY A 44 -15.78 0.87 3.19
CA GLY A 44 -16.16 0.44 1.85
C GLY A 44 -15.08 0.67 0.82
N THR A 45 -14.45 1.84 0.89
CA THR A 45 -13.34 2.18 -0.01
C THR A 45 -12.18 1.22 0.19
N LEU A 46 -11.85 0.94 1.46
CA LEU A 46 -10.74 0.05 1.75
C LEU A 46 -10.99 -1.36 1.19
N TYR A 47 -12.16 -1.92 1.46
CA TYR A 47 -12.42 -3.28 1.03
C TYR A 47 -12.51 -3.40 -0.49
N GLY A 48 -12.98 -2.35 -1.17
CA GLY A 48 -12.92 -2.30 -2.62
C GLY A 48 -11.50 -2.32 -3.13
N ALA A 49 -10.63 -1.53 -2.48
CA ALA A 49 -9.21 -1.51 -2.86
C ALA A 49 -8.55 -2.86 -2.60
N LEU A 50 -8.85 -3.48 -1.46
CA LEU A 50 -8.27 -4.78 -1.13
C LEU A 50 -8.66 -5.84 -2.16
N SER A 51 -9.93 -5.83 -2.60
CA SER A 51 -10.37 -6.77 -3.63
C SER A 51 -9.55 -6.59 -4.93
N GLY A 52 -9.36 -5.35 -5.34
CA GLY A 52 -8.58 -5.08 -6.56
C GLY A 52 -7.14 -5.51 -6.42
N LEU A 53 -6.56 -5.29 -5.25
CA LEU A 53 -5.16 -5.68 -5.02
C LEU A 53 -5.00 -7.19 -4.98
N CYS A 54 -5.99 -7.90 -4.43
CA CYS A 54 -5.99 -9.36 -4.46
C CYS A 54 -6.05 -9.87 -5.91
N GLU A 55 -6.89 -9.24 -6.74
CA GLU A 55 -6.99 -9.63 -8.14
C GLU A 55 -5.67 -9.47 -8.88
N LYS A 56 -4.92 -8.43 -8.55
CA LYS A 56 -3.62 -8.21 -9.16
C LYS A 56 -2.55 -9.15 -8.63
N GLY A 57 -2.85 -9.87 -7.56
CA GLY A 57 -1.87 -10.76 -6.95
C GLY A 57 -0.84 -10.04 -6.11
N TRP A 58 -1.07 -8.77 -5.76
CA TRP A 58 -0.12 -8.02 -4.95
C TRP A 58 -0.30 -8.29 -3.47
N ILE A 59 -1.49 -8.68 -3.05
CA ILE A 59 -1.77 -9.09 -1.69
C ILE A 59 -2.57 -10.38 -1.72
N VAL A 60 -2.65 -11.04 -0.57
CA VAL A 60 -3.41 -12.27 -0.44
C VAL A 60 -4.19 -12.20 0.87
N GLN A 61 -5.39 -12.74 0.84
CA GLN A 61 -6.17 -12.89 2.06
C GLN A 61 -5.75 -14.19 2.71
N LEU A 62 -5.40 -14.11 3.99
CA LEU A 62 -4.94 -15.28 4.72
C LEU A 62 -6.14 -16.13 5.16
N PRO A 63 -5.93 -17.43 5.40
CA PRO A 63 -7.00 -18.27 5.91
C PRO A 63 -7.53 -17.74 7.25
N VAL A 64 -8.83 -17.81 7.42
CA VAL A 64 -9.48 -17.34 8.64
C VAL A 64 -9.60 -18.53 9.59
N GLU A 65 -9.21 -18.32 10.85
CA GLU A 65 -9.37 -19.38 11.83
C GLU A 65 -10.84 -19.56 12.19
N ALA A 66 -11.18 -20.74 12.65
CA ALA A 66 -12.59 -21.12 12.85
C ALA A 66 -13.35 -20.13 13.74
N ASP A 67 -12.68 -19.57 14.73
CA ASP A 67 -13.32 -18.66 15.66
C ASP A 67 -13.20 -17.21 15.30
N SER A 68 -12.50 -16.89 14.21
CA SER A 68 -12.23 -15.51 13.84
C SER A 68 -13.18 -15.07 12.74
N ARG A 69 -13.73 -13.89 12.89
CA ARG A 69 -14.53 -13.28 11.85
C ARG A 69 -13.74 -12.26 11.06
N ARG A 70 -12.48 -12.02 11.43
CA ARG A 70 -11.67 -11.00 10.82
C ARG A 70 -10.83 -11.60 9.73
N LYS A 71 -10.91 -10.98 8.56
CA LYS A 71 -10.05 -11.35 7.44
C LYS A 71 -8.76 -10.60 7.56
N GLU A 72 -7.65 -11.31 7.41
CA GLU A 72 -6.35 -10.70 7.39
C GLU A 72 -5.77 -10.77 5.99
N TYR A 73 -4.96 -9.80 5.67
CA TYR A 73 -4.32 -9.70 4.36
C TYR A 73 -2.83 -9.51 4.55
N LYS A 74 -2.07 -9.89 3.54
CA LYS A 74 -0.63 -9.76 3.59
C LYS A 74 -0.09 -9.54 2.19
N LEU A 75 1.00 -8.79 2.10
CA LEU A 75 1.69 -8.55 0.85
C LEU A 75 2.24 -9.87 0.32
N THR A 76 2.12 -10.07 -0.99
CA THR A 76 2.76 -11.21 -1.66
C THR A 76 4.14 -10.81 -2.10
N GLU A 77 4.90 -11.78 -2.60
CA GLU A 77 6.21 -11.46 -3.16
C GLU A 77 6.09 -10.51 -4.34
N LYS A 78 5.09 -10.71 -5.18
CA LYS A 78 4.84 -9.79 -6.29
C LYS A 78 4.53 -8.38 -5.78
N GLY A 79 3.70 -8.29 -4.74
CA GLY A 79 3.41 -7.00 -4.14
C GLY A 79 4.64 -6.33 -3.55
N MET A 80 5.53 -7.13 -2.96
CA MET A 80 6.77 -6.58 -2.42
C MET A 80 7.62 -5.99 -3.55
N GLN A 81 7.68 -6.65 -4.70
CA GLN A 81 8.42 -6.13 -5.84
C GLN A 81 7.82 -4.81 -6.34
N VAL A 82 6.48 -4.75 -6.41
CA VAL A 82 5.80 -3.52 -6.81
C VAL A 82 6.13 -2.39 -5.82
N LEU A 83 6.09 -2.70 -4.53
CA LEU A 83 6.33 -1.71 -3.51
C LEU A 83 7.77 -1.20 -3.55
N ARG A 84 8.75 -2.10 -3.71
CA ARG A 84 10.15 -1.69 -3.81
C ARG A 84 10.40 -0.82 -5.02
N ARG A 85 9.79 -1.17 -6.15
CA ARG A 85 9.92 -0.35 -7.36
C ARG A 85 9.35 1.04 -7.13
N GLU A 86 8.24 1.12 -6.40
CA GLU A 86 7.63 2.43 -6.13
C GLU A 86 8.50 3.26 -5.19
N VAL A 87 9.08 2.64 -4.16
CA VAL A 87 9.99 3.36 -3.28
C VAL A 87 11.16 3.94 -4.07
N ASP A 88 11.74 3.14 -4.97
CA ASP A 88 12.86 3.60 -5.79
C ASP A 88 12.43 4.76 -6.70
N ARG A 89 11.23 4.67 -7.28
CA ARG A 89 10.71 5.75 -8.12
C ARG A 89 10.54 7.04 -7.32
N LEU A 90 9.98 6.92 -6.12
CA LEU A 90 9.75 8.09 -5.28
C LEU A 90 11.06 8.74 -4.86
N LYS A 91 12.09 7.92 -4.56
CA LYS A 91 13.41 8.46 -4.23
C LYS A 91 13.97 9.25 -5.40
N GLU A 92 13.88 8.69 -6.58
CA GLU A 92 14.41 9.38 -7.77
C GLU A 92 13.70 10.70 -7.99
N LEU A 93 12.38 10.70 -7.87
CA LEU A 93 11.61 11.93 -8.04
C LEU A 93 12.02 12.97 -7.01
N ALA A 94 12.15 12.57 -5.76
CA ALA A 94 12.53 13.50 -4.70
C ALA A 94 13.92 14.05 -4.92
N GLU A 95 14.86 13.19 -5.31
CA GLU A 95 16.24 13.62 -5.56
C GLU A 95 16.33 14.61 -6.71
N ASN A 96 15.59 14.34 -7.79
CA ASN A 96 15.57 15.27 -8.91
C ASN A 96 14.98 16.60 -8.50
N GLY A 97 13.91 16.58 -7.71
CA GLY A 97 13.31 17.81 -7.24
C GLY A 97 14.26 18.62 -6.37
N GLU A 98 14.91 17.96 -5.44
CA GLU A 98 15.86 18.64 -4.55
C GLU A 98 17.01 19.24 -5.33
N LYS A 99 17.53 18.48 -6.31
CA LYS A 99 18.64 18.96 -7.12
C LYS A 99 18.24 20.22 -7.88
N ILE A 100 17.09 20.20 -8.55
CA ILE A 100 16.66 21.35 -9.35
C ILE A 100 16.39 22.56 -8.46
N LEU A 101 15.78 22.36 -7.30
CA LEU A 101 15.49 23.46 -6.40
C LEU A 101 16.77 24.10 -5.85
N ARG A 102 17.80 23.28 -5.60
CA ARG A 102 19.08 23.84 -5.14
C ARG A 102 19.78 24.64 -6.21
N GLU A 103 19.60 24.28 -7.49
CA GLU A 103 20.23 24.99 -8.60
C GLU A 103 19.49 26.27 -8.97
N GLY A 104 18.19 26.27 -8.70
CA GLY A 104 17.35 27.36 -9.08
C GLY A 104 17.38 28.51 -8.14
#